data_0ad5f77d270d8d8aea24ab82992c97f8
#
_entry.id   0ad5f77d270d8d8aea24ab82992c97f8
#
_cell.length_a   1.000
_cell.length_b   1.000
_cell.length_c   1.000
_cell.angle_alpha   90.00
_cell.angle_beta   90.00
_cell.angle_gamma   90.00
#
_symmetry.space_group_name_H-M   'P 1'
#
loop_
_entity.id
_entity.type
_entity.pdbx_description
1 polymer ?
#
loop_
_entity_poly.entity_id
_entity_poly.type
_entity_poly.pdbx_seq_one_letter_code
_entity_poly.pdbx_strand_id
1 'polypeptide(L)'
;MALSLQEMSDRFEIQDMLYQYADIIDRKAVDELNDIFTADAHIDYSAFGGSVGDRPSTLAFLKEALPAFSASQHLNANVQICVEGDTASGRV
;
A
#
# COMPACT_ATOMS: atom_id res chain seq x y z
N MET A 1 -21.39 16.75 4.70
CA MET A 1 -21.61 16.26 3.33
C MET A 1 -21.84 14.77 3.31
N ALA A 2 -22.87 14.34 2.59
CA ALA A 2 -23.14 12.92 2.47
C ALA A 2 -22.34 12.30 1.32
N LEU A 3 -21.78 11.12 1.54
CA LEU A 3 -21.14 10.33 0.51
C LEU A 3 -22.20 9.51 -0.23
N SER A 4 -22.00 9.28 -1.54
CA SER A 4 -22.80 8.33 -2.29
C SER A 4 -22.48 6.91 -1.84
N LEU A 5 -23.34 5.94 -2.19
CA LEU A 5 -23.07 4.53 -1.94
C LEU A 5 -21.81 4.08 -2.67
N GLN A 6 -21.59 4.56 -3.89
CA GLN A 6 -20.39 4.22 -4.64
C GLN A 6 -19.13 4.76 -3.95
N GLU A 7 -19.16 6.00 -3.47
CA GLU A 7 -18.03 6.58 -2.75
C GLU A 7 -17.73 5.83 -1.46
N MET A 8 -18.76 5.41 -0.73
CA MET A 8 -18.58 4.61 0.47
C MET A 8 -17.95 3.25 0.14
N SER A 9 -18.44 2.58 -0.89
CA SER A 9 -17.89 1.31 -1.36
C SER A 9 -16.43 1.45 -1.75
N ASP A 10 -16.11 2.47 -2.53
CA ASP A 10 -14.73 2.74 -2.98
C ASP A 10 -13.81 2.99 -1.78
N ARG A 11 -14.26 3.76 -0.81
CA ARG A 11 -13.48 4.05 0.40
C ARG A 11 -13.20 2.79 1.22
N PHE A 12 -14.18 1.92 1.38
CA PHE A 12 -13.99 0.65 2.10
C PHE A 12 -13.01 -0.26 1.36
N GLU A 13 -13.11 -0.37 0.05
CA GLU A 13 -12.19 -1.17 -0.75
C GLU A 13 -10.75 -0.66 -0.66
N ILE A 14 -10.57 0.66 -0.73
CA ILE A 14 -9.25 1.28 -0.60
C ILE A 14 -8.68 1.04 0.80
N GLN A 15 -9.50 1.19 1.83
CA GLN A 15 -9.08 0.95 3.21
C GLN A 15 -8.66 -0.50 3.42
N ASP A 16 -9.43 -1.44 2.89
CA ASP A 16 -9.09 -2.87 2.94
C ASP A 16 -7.76 -3.15 2.24
N MET A 17 -7.52 -2.50 1.10
CA MET A 17 -6.25 -2.63 0.39
C MET A 17 -5.08 -2.14 1.23
N LEU A 18 -5.23 -1.03 1.94
CA LEU A 18 -4.19 -0.51 2.83
C LEU A 18 -3.90 -1.48 3.97
N TYR A 19 -4.92 -2.10 4.54
CA TYR A 19 -4.74 -3.11 5.58
C TYR A 19 -4.07 -4.37 5.04
N GLN A 20 -4.43 -4.79 3.82
CA GLN A 20 -3.77 -5.92 3.15
C GLN A 20 -2.30 -5.64 2.90
N TYR A 21 -1.96 -4.44 2.45
CA TYR A 21 -0.57 -4.03 2.26
C TYR A 21 0.24 -4.18 3.56
N ALA A 22 -0.29 -3.65 4.66
CA ALA A 22 0.37 -3.72 5.96
C ALA A 22 0.58 -5.18 6.40
N ASP A 23 -0.43 -6.01 6.25
CA ASP A 23 -0.36 -7.44 6.59
C ASP A 23 0.68 -8.18 5.74
N ILE A 24 0.71 -7.92 4.44
CA ILE A 24 1.69 -8.51 3.51
C ILE A 24 3.11 -8.17 3.94
N ILE A 25 3.39 -6.91 4.25
CA ILE A 25 4.72 -6.48 4.69
C ILE A 25 5.09 -7.16 6.00
N ASP A 26 4.19 -7.18 6.97
CA ASP A 26 4.46 -7.76 8.29
C ASP A 26 4.66 -9.28 8.22
N ARG A 27 3.98 -9.97 7.31
CA ARG A 27 4.20 -11.40 7.04
C ARG A 27 5.38 -11.67 6.12
N LYS A 28 5.97 -10.63 5.53
CA LYS A 28 7.06 -10.74 4.54
C LYS A 28 6.65 -11.52 3.28
N ALA A 29 5.38 -11.50 2.94
CA ALA A 29 4.85 -12.20 1.76
C ALA A 29 4.93 -11.30 0.51
N VAL A 30 6.12 -10.85 0.18
CA VAL A 30 6.38 -9.76 -0.78
C VAL A 30 5.72 -9.98 -2.14
N ASP A 31 5.68 -11.21 -2.64
CA ASP A 31 5.09 -11.48 -3.96
C ASP A 31 3.58 -11.18 -4.00
N GLU A 32 2.89 -11.18 -2.86
CA GLU A 32 1.48 -10.82 -2.81
C GLU A 32 1.24 -9.33 -3.12
N LEU A 33 2.28 -8.50 -3.05
CA LEU A 33 2.19 -7.09 -3.45
C LEU A 33 1.87 -6.91 -4.94
N ASN A 34 2.06 -7.93 -5.75
CA ASN A 34 1.61 -7.90 -7.15
C ASN A 34 0.08 -7.73 -7.26
N ASP A 35 -0.67 -8.09 -6.24
CA ASP A 35 -2.13 -7.90 -6.20
C ASP A 35 -2.52 -6.52 -5.66
N ILE A 36 -1.58 -5.78 -5.07
CA ILE A 36 -1.79 -4.45 -4.49
C ILE A 36 -1.39 -3.36 -5.47
N PHE A 37 -0.17 -3.46 -6.02
CA PHE A 37 0.35 -2.48 -6.96
C PHE A 37 0.02 -2.87 -8.39
N THR A 38 -0.41 -1.89 -9.20
CA THR A 38 -0.58 -2.09 -10.64
C THR A 38 0.78 -2.31 -11.31
N ALA A 39 0.75 -2.87 -12.53
CA ALA A 39 1.99 -3.17 -13.27
C ALA A 39 2.79 -1.91 -13.58
N ASP A 40 2.13 -0.76 -13.72
CA ASP A 40 2.74 0.54 -14.02
C ASP A 40 2.92 1.41 -12.76
N ALA A 41 2.81 0.84 -11.56
CA ALA A 41 2.95 1.59 -10.33
C ALA A 41 4.34 2.21 -10.21
N HIS A 42 4.39 3.43 -9.67
CA HIS A 42 5.63 4.07 -9.24
C HIS A 42 5.65 4.10 -7.71
N ILE A 43 6.69 3.53 -7.12
CA ILE A 43 6.79 3.37 -5.67
C ILE A 43 8.08 4.04 -5.19
N ASP A 44 7.95 4.92 -4.22
CA ASP A 44 9.06 5.71 -3.70
C ASP A 44 9.21 5.49 -2.19
N TYR A 45 10.24 4.77 -1.79
CA TYR A 45 10.61 4.57 -0.39
C TYR A 45 11.84 5.40 0.01
N SER A 46 12.19 6.44 -0.76
CA SER A 46 13.40 7.23 -0.50
C SER A 46 13.39 7.91 0.87
N ALA A 47 12.21 8.24 1.40
CA ALA A 47 12.08 8.83 2.75
C ALA A 47 12.66 7.92 3.84
N PHE A 48 12.74 6.61 3.59
CA PHE A 48 13.30 5.62 4.51
C PHE A 48 14.67 5.11 4.04
N GLY A 49 15.28 5.77 3.05
CA GLY A 49 16.51 5.27 2.44
C GLY A 49 16.30 4.07 1.54
N GLY A 50 15.08 3.81 1.10
CA GLY A 50 14.72 2.66 0.29
C GLY A 50 14.72 2.95 -1.20
N SER A 51 14.18 2.01 -1.98
CA SER A 51 14.13 2.06 -3.43
C SER A 51 13.17 3.12 -3.96
N VAL A 52 13.43 3.55 -5.19
CA VAL A 52 12.53 4.38 -5.98
C VAL A 52 12.41 3.71 -7.35
N GLY A 53 11.21 3.44 -7.81
CA GLY A 53 11.04 2.90 -9.14
C GLY A 53 9.76 2.09 -9.33
N ASP A 54 9.87 1.07 -10.16
CA ASP A 54 8.75 0.24 -10.57
C ASP A 54 8.44 -0.89 -9.57
N ARG A 55 7.39 -1.64 -9.86
CA ARG A 55 6.95 -2.75 -9.02
C ARG A 55 8.02 -3.84 -8.87
N PRO A 56 8.64 -4.35 -9.94
CA PRO A 56 9.67 -5.38 -9.80
C PRO A 56 10.86 -4.95 -8.94
N SER A 57 11.35 -3.73 -9.12
CA SER A 57 12.46 -3.19 -8.32
C SER A 57 12.08 -3.07 -6.85
N THR A 58 10.86 -2.65 -6.57
CA THR A 58 10.34 -2.51 -5.21
C THR A 58 10.25 -3.87 -4.52
N LEU A 59 9.72 -4.88 -5.20
CA LEU A 59 9.63 -6.22 -4.65
C LEU A 59 11.02 -6.80 -4.38
N ALA A 60 11.97 -6.59 -5.28
CA ALA A 60 13.35 -7.03 -5.09
C ALA A 60 13.98 -6.36 -3.86
N PHE A 61 13.79 -5.05 -3.70
CA PHE A 61 14.27 -4.32 -2.54
C PHE A 61 13.68 -4.88 -1.23
N LEU A 62 12.38 -5.10 -1.19
CA LEU A 62 11.71 -5.59 0.01
C LEU A 62 12.15 -7.02 0.36
N LYS A 63 12.39 -7.88 -0.61
CA LYS A 63 12.89 -9.24 -0.39
C LYS A 63 14.25 -9.25 0.28
N GLU A 64 15.08 -8.23 0.03
CA GLU A 64 16.38 -8.08 0.67
C GLU A 64 16.28 -7.40 2.04
N ALA A 65 15.39 -6.41 2.18
CA ALA A 65 15.31 -5.57 3.37
C ALA A 65 14.52 -6.21 4.52
N LEU A 66 13.38 -6.84 4.23
CA LEU A 66 12.50 -7.35 5.27
C LEU A 66 13.09 -8.47 6.13
N PRO A 67 13.94 -9.39 5.61
CA PRO A 67 14.57 -10.39 6.46
C PRO A 67 15.45 -9.85 7.58
N ALA A 68 15.85 -8.57 7.51
CA ALA A 68 16.60 -7.92 8.59
C ALA A 68 15.78 -7.75 9.87
N PHE A 69 14.45 -7.83 9.78
CA PHE A 69 13.54 -7.70 10.90
C PHE A 69 13.03 -9.08 11.32
N SER A 70 13.12 -9.40 12.60
CA SER A 70 12.54 -10.64 13.12
C SER A 70 11.01 -10.58 13.11
N ALA A 71 10.45 -9.40 13.40
CA ALA A 71 9.02 -9.14 13.35
C ALA A 71 8.78 -7.64 13.13
N SER A 72 7.62 -7.32 12.56
CA SER A 72 7.17 -5.94 12.42
C SER A 72 5.65 -5.88 12.56
N GLN A 73 5.14 -4.70 12.84
CA GLN A 73 3.71 -4.46 12.91
C GLN A 73 3.38 -3.07 12.40
N HIS A 74 2.44 -3.00 11.47
CA HIS A 74 1.87 -1.74 11.01
C HIS A 74 0.53 -1.49 11.70
N LEU A 75 0.39 -0.30 12.25
CA LEU A 75 -0.87 0.17 12.81
C LEU A 75 -1.31 1.39 11.98
N ASN A 76 -2.24 1.17 11.07
CA ASN A 76 -2.76 2.23 10.22
C ASN A 76 -3.80 3.04 10.99
N ALA A 77 -3.59 4.35 11.07
CA ALA A 77 -4.48 5.27 11.73
C ALA A 77 -4.61 6.57 10.92
N ASN A 78 -5.67 7.33 11.20
CA ASN A 78 -5.93 8.59 10.50
C ASN A 78 -5.95 8.45 8.98
N VAL A 79 -6.53 7.37 8.49
CA VAL A 79 -6.62 7.12 7.06
C VAL A 79 -7.50 8.17 6.41
N GLN A 80 -6.91 8.92 5.46
CA GLN A 80 -7.61 9.96 4.72
C GLN A 80 -7.69 9.53 3.26
N ILE A 81 -8.89 9.46 2.72
CA ILE A 81 -9.13 8.99 1.36
C ILE A 81 -10.02 10.01 0.65
N CYS A 82 -9.60 10.43 -0.53
CA CYS A 82 -10.36 11.27 -1.44
C CYS A 82 -10.60 10.51 -2.73
N VAL A 83 -11.86 10.31 -3.09
CA VAL A 83 -12.25 9.62 -4.32
C VAL A 83 -12.86 10.63 -5.28
N GLU A 84 -12.36 10.67 -6.52
CA GLU A 84 -12.84 11.55 -7.58
C GLU A 84 -13.04 10.71 -8.85
N GLY A 85 -14.26 10.20 -9.08
CA GLY A 85 -14.56 9.33 -10.21
C GLY A 85 -13.70 8.07 -10.19
N ASP A 86 -12.84 7.91 -11.19
CA ASP A 86 -11.99 6.74 -11.37
C ASP A 86 -10.64 6.88 -10.68
N THR A 87 -10.40 7.98 -9.99
CA THR A 87 -9.12 8.22 -9.31
C THR A 87 -9.34 8.43 -7.82
N ALA A 88 -8.31 8.15 -7.05
CA ALA A 88 -8.32 8.40 -5.61
C ALA A 88 -6.92 8.78 -5.15
N SER A 89 -6.89 9.53 -4.06
CA SER A 89 -5.66 9.87 -3.36
C SER A 89 -5.88 9.68 -1.87
N GLY A 90 -4.80 9.58 -1.12
CA GLY A 90 -4.94 9.41 0.32
C GLY A 90 -3.63 9.50 1.06
N ARG A 91 -3.79 9.44 2.37
CA ARG A 91 -2.68 9.42 3.31
C ARG A 91 -3.01 8.49 4.46
N VAL A 92 -2.03 7.78 4.91
CA VAL A 92 -2.17 6.88 6.06
C VAL A 92 -0.96 7.01 6.98
#